data_20975370a686b20680b3e7f857a18e20
#
_entry.id   20975370a686b20680b3e7f857a18e20
#
_cell.length_a   1.000
_cell.length_b   1.000
_cell.length_c   1.000
_cell.angle_alpha   90.00
_cell.angle_beta   90.00
_cell.angle_gamma   90.00
#
_symmetry.space_group_name_H-M   'P 1'
#
loop_
_entity.id
_entity.type
_entity.pdbx_description
1 polymer ?
#
loop_
_entity_poly.entity_id
_entity_poly.type
_entity_poly.pdbx_seq_one_letter_code
_entity_poly.pdbx_strand_id
1 'polypeptide(L)'
;MNGSERRNKIIQILSESSTPLSGKELSKRLDVSRQVIVQDMALLRAQDHEILSTNQGYLLTGGKKISRVFKVIHSDKEVEEELGLIVDYGGHVEDVFVYHKVYGIVRADLHIASRNDIREFLQDLQNGHSALLKNITSEYHYHTVSAPSERLLDLIQDKLQEKGFLAELKDYEPTNFREKEKENE
;
A
#
# COMPACT_ATOMS: atom_id res chain seq x y z
N MET A 1 21.08 20.47 -19.39
CA MET A 1 19.61 20.31 -19.19
C MET A 1 19.16 21.36 -18.21
N ASN A 2 18.21 22.21 -18.56
CA ASN A 2 17.64 23.22 -17.64
C ASN A 2 16.62 22.59 -16.69
N GLY A 3 16.14 23.36 -15.68
CA GLY A 3 15.24 22.83 -14.65
C GLY A 3 13.88 22.36 -15.20
N SER A 4 13.33 23.05 -16.20
CA SER A 4 12.05 22.66 -16.81
C SER A 4 12.19 21.37 -17.63
N GLU A 5 13.23 21.29 -18.47
CA GLU A 5 13.53 20.07 -19.22
C GLU A 5 13.74 18.87 -18.30
N ARG A 6 14.42 19.08 -17.17
CA ARG A 6 14.68 18.03 -16.19
C ARG A 6 13.39 17.55 -15.54
N ARG A 7 12.49 18.45 -15.13
CA ARG A 7 11.18 18.08 -14.56
C ARG A 7 10.31 17.31 -15.54
N ASN A 8 10.27 17.72 -16.81
CA ASN A 8 9.57 16.96 -17.85
C ASN A 8 10.16 15.55 -18.00
N LYS A 9 11.50 15.42 -17.94
CA LYS A 9 12.16 14.12 -18.01
C LYS A 9 11.88 13.25 -16.76
N ILE A 10 11.77 13.87 -15.58
CA ILE A 10 11.34 13.16 -14.36
C ILE A 10 9.94 12.56 -14.56
N ILE A 11 8.97 13.35 -15.02
CA ILE A 11 7.60 12.84 -15.28
C ILE A 11 7.62 11.71 -16.27
N GLN A 12 8.37 11.83 -17.38
CA GLN A 12 8.50 10.75 -18.36
C GLN A 12 9.06 9.47 -17.69
N ILE A 13 10.16 9.57 -16.97
CA ILE A 13 10.79 8.42 -16.29
C ILE A 13 9.84 7.77 -15.29
N LEU A 14 9.11 8.57 -14.51
CA LEU A 14 8.15 8.06 -13.53
C LEU A 14 6.93 7.42 -14.22
N SER A 15 6.45 7.96 -15.34
CA SER A 15 5.32 7.40 -16.08
C SER A 15 5.65 6.05 -16.75
N GLU A 16 6.91 5.86 -17.13
CA GLU A 16 7.41 4.60 -17.70
C GLU A 16 7.75 3.55 -16.62
N SER A 17 7.87 4.00 -15.36
CA SER A 17 8.20 3.11 -14.24
C SER A 17 6.94 2.55 -13.58
N SER A 18 6.97 1.27 -13.38
CA SER A 18 5.90 0.53 -12.70
C SER A 18 6.23 0.23 -11.22
N THR A 19 7.39 0.68 -10.76
CA THR A 19 7.86 0.54 -9.39
C THR A 19 8.38 1.88 -8.87
N PRO A 20 8.39 2.12 -7.54
CA PRO A 20 8.96 3.32 -6.97
C PRO A 20 10.43 3.52 -7.40
N LEU A 21 10.76 4.72 -7.87
CA LEU A 21 12.14 5.08 -8.21
C LEU A 21 12.78 5.91 -7.11
N SER A 22 13.90 5.42 -6.58
CA SER A 22 14.61 6.15 -5.51
C SER A 22 15.17 7.49 -5.99
N GLY A 23 15.27 8.47 -5.09
CA GLY A 23 15.90 9.75 -5.39
C GLY A 23 17.37 9.60 -5.82
N LYS A 24 18.06 8.54 -5.37
CA LYS A 24 19.41 8.17 -5.80
C LYS A 24 19.44 7.70 -7.25
N GLU A 25 18.49 6.89 -7.64
CA GLU A 25 18.32 6.40 -9.01
C GLU A 25 18.06 7.56 -9.97
N LEU A 26 17.09 8.44 -9.65
CA LEU A 26 16.77 9.62 -10.44
C LEU A 26 17.94 10.57 -10.56
N SER A 27 18.68 10.82 -9.46
CA SER A 27 19.86 11.69 -9.47
C SER A 27 20.95 11.15 -10.41
N LYS A 28 21.16 9.83 -10.42
CA LYS A 28 22.11 9.17 -11.33
C LYS A 28 21.68 9.26 -12.78
N ARG A 29 20.40 9.00 -13.09
CA ARG A 29 19.86 9.04 -14.45
C ARG A 29 19.88 10.45 -15.07
N LEU A 30 19.73 11.48 -14.22
CA LEU A 30 19.62 12.87 -14.66
C LEU A 30 20.90 13.69 -14.44
N ASP A 31 21.94 13.05 -13.91
CA ASP A 31 23.25 13.66 -13.59
C ASP A 31 23.14 14.95 -12.74
N VAL A 32 22.38 14.86 -11.64
CA VAL A 32 22.17 15.94 -10.67
C VAL A 32 22.26 15.42 -9.24
N SER A 33 22.41 16.32 -8.25
CA SER A 33 22.38 15.91 -6.85
C SER A 33 20.99 15.44 -6.41
N ARG A 34 20.93 14.58 -5.37
CA ARG A 34 19.67 14.16 -4.76
C ARG A 34 18.83 15.35 -4.25
N GLN A 35 19.51 16.40 -3.78
CA GLN A 35 18.82 17.61 -3.32
C GLN A 35 18.07 18.32 -4.44
N VAL A 36 18.63 18.36 -5.65
CA VAL A 36 17.95 18.89 -6.84
C VAL A 36 16.72 18.06 -7.17
N ILE A 37 16.79 16.72 -7.07
CA ILE A 37 15.62 15.85 -7.27
C ILE A 37 14.52 16.18 -6.26
N VAL A 38 14.85 16.33 -4.97
CA VAL A 38 13.87 16.69 -3.93
C VAL A 38 13.18 18.02 -4.24
N GLN A 39 13.94 19.04 -4.70
CA GLN A 39 13.38 20.33 -5.10
C GLN A 39 12.49 20.20 -6.33
N ASP A 40 12.91 19.44 -7.35
CA ASP A 40 12.09 19.21 -8.54
C ASP A 40 10.79 18.48 -8.20
N MET A 41 10.81 17.51 -7.29
CA MET A 41 9.60 16.82 -6.83
C MET A 41 8.62 17.79 -6.13
N ALA A 42 9.14 18.72 -5.32
CA ALA A 42 8.31 19.73 -4.67
C ALA A 42 7.65 20.66 -5.72
N LEU A 43 8.40 21.09 -6.73
CA LEU A 43 7.89 21.93 -7.82
C LEU A 43 6.88 21.21 -8.70
N LEU A 44 7.10 19.91 -9.00
CA LEU A 44 6.15 19.10 -9.76
C LEU A 44 4.83 18.91 -9.01
N ARG A 45 4.87 18.69 -7.70
CA ARG A 45 3.65 18.64 -6.88
C ARG A 45 2.91 19.97 -6.85
N ALA A 46 3.63 21.09 -6.80
CA ALA A 46 3.05 22.44 -6.90
C ALA A 46 2.44 22.74 -8.28
N GLN A 47 2.72 21.91 -9.29
CA GLN A 47 2.13 21.92 -10.63
C GLN A 47 1.05 20.84 -10.82
N ASP A 48 0.47 20.37 -9.72
CA ASP A 48 -0.62 19.37 -9.68
C ASP A 48 -0.25 18.00 -10.22
N HIS A 49 1.06 17.68 -10.31
CA HIS A 49 1.48 16.31 -10.56
C HIS A 49 1.34 15.46 -9.29
N GLU A 50 0.51 14.44 -9.34
CA GLU A 50 0.31 13.52 -8.23
C GLU A 50 1.52 12.58 -8.08
N ILE A 51 2.52 12.99 -7.30
CA ILE A 51 3.71 12.19 -7.02
C ILE A 51 3.69 11.70 -5.58
N LEU A 52 3.51 10.40 -5.41
CA LEU A 52 3.59 9.72 -4.12
C LEU A 52 5.07 9.55 -3.71
N SER A 53 5.37 9.84 -2.44
CA SER A 53 6.64 9.46 -1.81
C SER A 53 6.44 8.23 -0.94
N THR A 54 7.25 7.22 -1.18
CA THR A 54 7.30 5.99 -0.39
C THR A 54 8.69 5.80 0.20
N ASN A 55 8.87 4.83 1.09
CA ASN A 55 10.20 4.48 1.58
C ASN A 55 11.11 3.92 0.46
N GLN A 56 10.54 3.38 -0.61
CA GLN A 56 11.28 2.86 -1.76
C GLN A 56 11.60 3.96 -2.79
N GLY A 57 10.86 5.07 -2.81
CA GLY A 57 11.09 6.15 -3.76
C GLY A 57 9.82 6.88 -4.18
N TYR A 58 9.85 7.45 -5.38
CA TYR A 58 8.79 8.25 -5.96
C TYR A 58 8.01 7.47 -7.01
N LEU A 59 6.68 7.66 -7.02
CA LEU A 59 5.73 7.15 -8.01
C LEU A 59 4.90 8.29 -8.57
N LEU A 60 4.67 8.29 -9.86
CA LEU A 60 3.65 9.13 -10.46
C LEU A 60 2.30 8.42 -10.32
N THR A 61 1.37 9.04 -9.59
CA THR A 61 0.01 8.56 -9.43
C THR A 61 -0.89 9.45 -10.24
N GLY A 62 -1.42 9.00 -11.33
CA GLY A 62 -2.34 9.78 -12.16
C GLY A 62 -3.42 8.85 -12.68
N GLY A 63 -4.37 8.46 -11.82
CA GLY A 63 -5.42 7.55 -12.26
C GLY A 63 -6.29 7.02 -11.13
N LYS A 64 -7.34 6.34 -11.52
CA LYS A 64 -8.24 5.62 -10.60
C LYS A 64 -7.43 4.59 -9.83
N LYS A 65 -7.35 4.74 -8.51
CA LYS A 65 -6.80 3.69 -7.64
C LYS A 65 -7.54 2.39 -7.91
N ILE A 66 -6.79 1.33 -8.09
CA ILE A 66 -7.32 -0.03 -8.17
C ILE A 66 -7.05 -0.73 -6.87
N SER A 67 -7.84 -1.71 -6.54
CA SER A 67 -7.73 -2.41 -5.26
C SER A 67 -7.85 -3.91 -5.43
N ARG A 68 -7.14 -4.63 -4.55
CA ARG A 68 -7.12 -6.07 -4.46
C ARG A 68 -7.27 -6.50 -3.01
N VAL A 69 -7.93 -7.62 -2.77
CA VAL A 69 -8.01 -8.23 -1.45
C VAL A 69 -6.89 -9.26 -1.32
N PHE A 70 -6.13 -9.14 -0.23
CA PHE A 70 -5.13 -10.12 0.16
C PHE A 70 -5.61 -10.86 1.41
N LYS A 71 -5.58 -12.19 1.37
CA LYS A 71 -5.73 -13.03 2.55
C LYS A 71 -4.36 -13.25 3.15
N VAL A 72 -4.19 -12.90 4.41
CA VAL A 72 -2.91 -12.95 5.09
C VAL A 72 -3.00 -13.74 6.40
N ILE A 73 -1.86 -14.26 6.81
CA ILE A 73 -1.66 -14.95 8.08
C ILE A 73 -0.29 -14.59 8.62
N HIS A 74 -0.24 -14.12 9.84
CA HIS A 74 1.01 -13.82 10.55
C HIS A 74 0.74 -13.68 12.05
N SER A 75 1.79 -13.71 12.87
CA SER A 75 1.73 -13.46 14.31
C SER A 75 1.49 -11.98 14.62
N ASP A 76 1.12 -11.66 15.87
CA ASP A 76 0.93 -10.27 16.31
C ASP A 76 2.22 -9.44 16.24
N LYS A 77 3.39 -10.08 16.33
CA LYS A 77 4.69 -9.42 16.25
C LYS A 77 5.07 -8.99 14.83
N GLU A 78 4.42 -9.55 13.83
CA GLU A 78 4.72 -9.34 12.41
C GLU A 78 3.77 -8.33 11.75
N VAL A 79 2.80 -7.78 12.49
CA VAL A 79 1.83 -6.77 11.98
C VAL A 79 2.55 -5.55 11.38
N GLU A 80 3.57 -5.02 12.07
CA GLU A 80 4.33 -3.88 11.56
C GLU A 80 5.09 -4.21 10.27
N GLU A 81 5.62 -5.43 10.16
CA GLU A 81 6.33 -5.88 8.97
C GLU A 81 5.37 -6.07 7.79
N GLU A 82 4.23 -6.71 8.02
CA GLU A 82 3.20 -6.94 6.99
C GLU A 82 2.66 -5.62 6.43
N LEU A 83 2.14 -4.73 7.29
CA LEU A 83 1.64 -3.42 6.89
C LEU A 83 2.74 -2.58 6.25
N GLY A 84 3.96 -2.69 6.78
CA GLY A 84 5.13 -2.02 6.24
C GLY A 84 5.48 -2.42 4.83
N LEU A 85 5.39 -3.71 4.49
CA LEU A 85 5.59 -4.17 3.11
C LEU A 85 4.60 -3.50 2.16
N ILE A 86 3.34 -3.41 2.54
CA ILE A 86 2.31 -2.81 1.70
C ILE A 86 2.61 -1.34 1.43
N VAL A 87 2.83 -0.54 2.49
CA VAL A 87 3.01 0.92 2.33
C VAL A 87 4.36 1.30 1.73
N ASP A 88 5.41 0.52 1.95
CA ASP A 88 6.74 0.78 1.39
C ASP A 88 6.78 0.70 -0.14
N TYR A 89 5.90 -0.11 -0.72
CA TYR A 89 5.74 -0.23 -2.18
C TYR A 89 4.60 0.64 -2.74
N GLY A 90 4.03 1.54 -1.93
CA GLY A 90 3.03 2.51 -2.38
C GLY A 90 1.59 1.99 -2.35
N GLY A 91 1.35 0.88 -1.65
CA GLY A 91 0.02 0.41 -1.32
C GLY A 91 -0.60 1.23 -0.19
N HIS A 92 -1.92 1.28 -0.19
CA HIS A 92 -2.74 1.84 0.88
C HIS A 92 -3.66 0.75 1.41
N VAL A 93 -3.57 0.47 2.71
CA VAL A 93 -4.44 -0.50 3.37
C VAL A 93 -5.74 0.23 3.74
N GLU A 94 -6.81 -0.07 3.02
CA GLU A 94 -8.11 0.57 3.22
C GLU A 94 -8.78 0.05 4.48
N ASP A 95 -8.76 -1.28 4.66
CA ASP A 95 -9.47 -1.96 5.74
C ASP A 95 -8.77 -3.25 6.20
N VAL A 96 -9.27 -3.79 7.30
CA VAL A 96 -9.04 -5.17 7.73
C VAL A 96 -10.38 -5.84 7.93
N PHE A 97 -10.53 -7.08 7.49
CA PHE A 97 -11.71 -7.87 7.78
C PHE A 97 -11.39 -9.36 7.99
N VAL A 98 -12.32 -10.03 8.62
CA VAL A 98 -12.30 -11.48 8.84
C VAL A 98 -13.62 -12.08 8.40
N TYR A 99 -13.58 -13.32 7.96
CA TYR A 99 -14.79 -14.09 7.68
C TYR A 99 -15.08 -15.03 8.86
N HIS A 100 -16.10 -14.67 9.64
CA HIS A 100 -16.53 -15.46 10.79
C HIS A 100 -17.74 -16.30 10.43
N LYS A 101 -17.71 -17.61 10.74
CA LYS A 101 -18.77 -18.56 10.33
C LYS A 101 -20.17 -18.18 10.81
N VAL A 102 -20.28 -17.48 11.95
CA VAL A 102 -21.57 -17.09 12.56
C VAL A 102 -21.93 -15.65 12.21
N TYR A 103 -20.96 -14.73 12.33
CA TYR A 103 -21.22 -13.30 12.16
C TYR A 103 -21.06 -12.81 10.70
N GLY A 104 -20.55 -13.66 9.80
CA GLY A 104 -20.22 -13.25 8.44
C GLY A 104 -18.94 -12.42 8.38
N ILE A 105 -18.93 -11.39 7.54
CA ILE A 105 -17.79 -10.48 7.41
C ILE A 105 -17.83 -9.46 8.54
N VAL A 106 -16.76 -9.42 9.34
CA VAL A 106 -16.51 -8.38 10.34
C VAL A 106 -15.36 -7.52 9.84
N ARG A 107 -15.60 -6.23 9.62
CA ARG A 107 -14.68 -5.30 8.96
C ARG A 107 -14.42 -4.07 9.81
N ALA A 108 -13.23 -3.51 9.70
CA ALA A 108 -12.83 -2.22 10.26
C ALA A 108 -11.99 -1.44 9.25
N ASP A 109 -12.30 -0.15 9.06
CA ASP A 109 -11.51 0.75 8.24
C ASP A 109 -10.18 1.06 8.92
N LEU A 110 -9.08 1.09 8.17
CA LEU A 110 -7.74 1.37 8.69
C LEU A 110 -7.14 2.64 8.08
N HIS A 111 -7.25 2.83 6.77
CA HIS A 111 -6.70 3.96 6.02
C HIS A 111 -5.19 4.19 6.25
N ILE A 112 -4.41 3.10 6.28
CA ILE A 112 -2.96 3.14 6.50
C ILE A 112 -2.24 3.32 5.16
N ALA A 113 -1.54 4.44 5.00
CA ALA A 113 -0.80 4.82 3.79
C ALA A 113 0.68 5.09 4.04
N SER A 114 1.14 5.12 5.29
CA SER A 114 2.50 5.46 5.65
C SER A 114 3.01 4.69 6.86
N ARG A 115 4.33 4.68 7.04
CA ARG A 115 4.95 4.12 8.26
C ARG A 115 4.53 4.88 9.53
N ASN A 116 4.13 6.15 9.41
CA ASN A 116 3.61 6.91 10.55
C ASN A 116 2.24 6.39 10.98
N ASP A 117 1.35 6.15 10.03
CA ASP A 117 0.01 5.62 10.30
C ASP A 117 0.09 4.24 10.98
N ILE A 118 1.06 3.39 10.55
CA ILE A 118 1.32 2.10 11.21
C ILE A 118 1.70 2.30 12.68
N ARG A 119 2.59 3.26 12.97
CA ARG A 119 3.01 3.52 14.36
C ARG A 119 1.84 4.02 15.22
N GLU A 120 1.03 4.93 14.70
CA GLU A 120 -0.17 5.43 15.39
C GLU A 120 -1.15 4.29 15.64
N PHE A 121 -1.45 3.47 14.64
CA PHE A 121 -2.31 2.29 14.78
C PHE A 121 -1.83 1.32 15.86
N LEU A 122 -0.53 0.98 15.88
CA LEU A 122 0.05 0.08 16.87
C LEU A 122 0.04 0.68 18.29
N GLN A 123 0.24 1.99 18.41
CA GLN A 123 0.14 2.71 19.69
C GLN A 123 -1.30 2.69 20.22
N ASP A 124 -2.28 2.91 19.35
CA ASP A 124 -3.69 2.90 19.72
C ASP A 124 -4.15 1.51 20.19
N LEU A 125 -3.68 0.45 19.51
CA LEU A 125 -3.92 -0.93 19.94
C LEU A 125 -3.37 -1.19 21.36
N GLN A 126 -2.14 -0.74 21.63
CA GLN A 126 -1.50 -0.92 22.95
C GLN A 126 -2.20 -0.11 24.03
N ASN A 127 -2.50 1.16 23.76
CA ASN A 127 -3.15 2.07 24.72
C ASN A 127 -4.60 1.68 25.01
N GLY A 128 -5.31 1.22 23.98
CA GLY A 128 -6.71 0.80 24.08
C GLY A 128 -6.92 -0.58 24.70
N HIS A 129 -5.85 -1.33 25.02
CA HIS A 129 -5.91 -2.73 25.44
C HIS A 129 -6.76 -3.59 24.48
N SER A 130 -6.72 -3.24 23.20
CA SER A 130 -7.53 -3.87 22.15
C SER A 130 -6.79 -5.03 21.52
N ALA A 131 -7.54 -6.06 21.11
CA ALA A 131 -6.99 -7.18 20.35
C ALA A 131 -7.15 -6.94 18.85
N LEU A 132 -6.23 -7.49 18.05
CA LEU A 132 -6.34 -7.49 16.60
C LEU A 132 -7.55 -8.30 16.15
N LEU A 133 -8.22 -7.83 15.09
CA LEU A 133 -9.42 -8.49 14.56
C LEU A 133 -9.17 -9.95 14.14
N LYS A 134 -7.96 -10.26 13.66
CA LYS A 134 -7.54 -11.62 13.30
C LYS A 134 -7.62 -12.64 14.45
N ASN A 135 -7.60 -12.18 15.71
CA ASN A 135 -7.63 -13.05 16.88
C ASN A 135 -9.03 -13.69 17.13
N ILE A 136 -10.08 -13.22 16.45
CA ILE A 136 -11.40 -13.87 16.48
C ILE A 136 -11.55 -15.01 15.45
N THR A 137 -10.56 -15.18 14.58
CA THR A 137 -10.43 -16.27 13.62
C THR A 137 -9.04 -16.90 13.81
N SER A 138 -8.75 -18.05 13.23
CA SER A 138 -7.45 -18.73 13.39
C SER A 138 -6.29 -17.98 12.74
N GLU A 139 -6.06 -16.72 13.13
CA GLU A 139 -5.04 -15.77 12.67
C GLU A 139 -5.22 -15.30 11.22
N TYR A 140 -6.14 -15.88 10.43
CA TYR A 140 -6.45 -15.43 9.09
C TYR A 140 -7.26 -14.14 9.11
N HIS A 141 -6.83 -13.22 8.28
CA HIS A 141 -7.57 -11.99 8.02
C HIS A 141 -7.34 -11.53 6.58
N TYR A 142 -8.04 -10.49 6.21
CA TYR A 142 -8.01 -9.95 4.86
C TYR A 142 -7.76 -8.45 4.93
N HIS A 143 -7.02 -7.95 3.95
CA HIS A 143 -6.86 -6.52 3.70
C HIS A 143 -7.34 -6.18 2.30
N THR A 144 -8.16 -5.13 2.19
CA THR A 144 -8.34 -4.45 0.92
C THR A 144 -7.19 -3.45 0.76
N VAL A 145 -6.36 -3.66 -0.24
CA VAL A 145 -5.23 -2.80 -0.55
C VAL A 145 -5.48 -2.10 -1.87
N SER A 146 -5.38 -0.78 -1.89
CA SER A 146 -5.40 0.01 -3.11
C SER A 146 -4.01 0.47 -3.51
N ALA A 147 -3.79 0.59 -4.81
CA ALA A 147 -2.53 1.09 -5.37
C ALA A 147 -2.77 1.81 -6.72
N PRO A 148 -1.81 2.62 -7.19
CA PRO A 148 -1.89 3.31 -8.47
C PRO A 148 -1.93 2.40 -9.71
N SER A 149 -1.49 1.13 -9.60
CA SER A 149 -1.46 0.21 -10.74
C SER A 149 -1.56 -1.25 -10.30
N GLU A 150 -2.07 -2.13 -11.18
CA GLU A 150 -2.10 -3.59 -10.97
C GLU A 150 -0.70 -4.15 -10.70
N ARG A 151 0.30 -3.63 -11.40
CA ARG A 151 1.69 -4.08 -11.23
C ARG A 151 2.24 -3.79 -9.84
N LEU A 152 1.81 -2.72 -9.18
CA LEU A 152 2.17 -2.48 -7.78
C LEU A 152 1.48 -3.47 -6.84
N LEU A 153 0.22 -3.80 -7.12
CA LEU A 153 -0.48 -4.85 -6.39
C LEU A 153 0.19 -6.22 -6.59
N ASP A 154 0.67 -6.53 -7.81
CA ASP A 154 1.44 -7.74 -8.09
C ASP A 154 2.75 -7.76 -7.28
N LEU A 155 3.49 -6.65 -7.28
CA LEU A 155 4.73 -6.51 -6.52
C LEU A 155 4.52 -6.67 -5.02
N ILE A 156 3.46 -6.05 -4.47
CA ILE A 156 3.07 -6.21 -3.06
C ILE A 156 2.74 -7.68 -2.77
N GLN A 157 1.98 -8.32 -3.65
CA GLN A 157 1.65 -9.74 -3.54
C GLN A 157 2.90 -10.62 -3.49
N ASP A 158 3.85 -10.40 -4.41
CA ASP A 158 5.10 -11.13 -4.45
C ASP A 158 5.89 -10.96 -3.14
N LYS A 159 5.94 -9.73 -2.59
CA LYS A 159 6.65 -9.46 -1.34
C LYS A 159 5.96 -10.11 -0.13
N LEU A 160 4.65 -10.09 -0.06
CA LEU A 160 3.90 -10.81 0.97
C LEU A 160 4.10 -12.33 0.85
N GLN A 161 4.16 -12.85 -0.38
CA GLN A 161 4.44 -14.27 -0.64
C GLN A 161 5.87 -14.66 -0.23
N GLU A 162 6.88 -13.84 -0.58
CA GLU A 162 8.27 -14.05 -0.20
C GLU A 162 8.46 -14.13 1.33
N LYS A 163 7.66 -13.38 2.08
CA LYS A 163 7.64 -13.38 3.55
C LYS A 163 6.77 -14.49 4.16
N GLY A 164 6.02 -15.20 3.35
CA GLY A 164 5.11 -16.26 3.82
C GLY A 164 3.85 -15.70 4.50
N PHE A 165 3.50 -14.45 4.27
CA PHE A 165 2.30 -13.83 4.83
C PHE A 165 1.03 -14.13 4.04
N LEU A 166 1.13 -14.47 2.74
CA LEU A 166 -0.05 -14.84 1.96
C LEU A 166 -0.57 -16.22 2.33
N ALA A 167 -1.88 -16.30 2.45
CA ALA A 167 -2.60 -17.55 2.65
C ALA A 167 -3.51 -17.87 1.46
N GLU A 168 -3.66 -19.15 1.14
CA GLU A 168 -4.57 -19.60 0.08
C GLU A 168 -6.03 -19.37 0.47
N LEU A 169 -6.85 -18.92 -0.51
CA LEU A 169 -8.29 -18.89 -0.37
C LEU A 169 -8.84 -20.32 -0.35
N LYS A 170 -9.74 -20.59 0.57
CA LYS A 170 -10.42 -21.89 0.66
C LYS A 170 -11.75 -21.82 -0.08
N ASP A 171 -12.23 -22.95 -0.61
CA ASP A 171 -13.44 -23.06 -1.43
C ASP A 171 -14.72 -22.49 -0.78
N TYR A 172 -14.78 -22.42 0.55
CA TYR A 172 -15.93 -21.90 1.29
C TYR A 172 -15.85 -20.39 1.56
N GLU A 173 -14.74 -19.74 1.21
CA GLU A 173 -14.54 -18.31 1.42
C GLU A 173 -15.12 -17.54 0.25
N PRO A 174 -15.84 -16.45 0.48
CA PRO A 174 -16.39 -15.65 -0.60
C PRO A 174 -15.24 -15.08 -1.45
N THR A 175 -15.30 -15.28 -2.75
CA THR A 175 -14.32 -14.72 -3.70
C THR A 175 -14.61 -13.25 -4.05
N ASN A 176 -15.83 -12.77 -3.71
CA ASN A 176 -16.31 -11.44 -4.08
C ASN A 176 -16.81 -10.68 -2.86
N PHE A 177 -15.90 -10.10 -2.09
CA PHE A 177 -16.19 -9.42 -0.82
C PHE A 177 -16.91 -8.07 -0.98
N ARG A 178 -17.04 -7.53 -2.21
CA ARG A 178 -17.65 -6.22 -2.47
C ARG A 178 -19.07 -6.28 -3.02
N GLU A 179 -19.49 -7.37 -3.64
CA GLU A 179 -20.82 -7.45 -4.29
C GLU A 179 -21.97 -7.62 -3.29
N LYS A 180 -21.73 -8.12 -2.07
CA LYS A 180 -22.77 -8.31 -1.05
C LYS A 180 -23.18 -7.05 -0.29
N GLU A 181 -22.43 -5.95 -0.36
CA GLU A 181 -22.80 -4.69 0.29
C GLU A 181 -23.91 -3.94 -0.46
N LYS A 182 -24.14 -4.24 -1.74
CA LYS A 182 -25.17 -3.59 -2.57
C LYS A 182 -26.56 -4.27 -2.54
N GLU A 183 -26.69 -5.45 -1.96
CA GLU A 183 -27.98 -6.17 -1.87
C GLU A 183 -28.76 -5.86 -0.57
N ASN A 184 -28.20 -5.05 0.35
CA ASN A 184 -28.83 -4.70 1.64
C ASN A 184 -29.16 -3.22 1.79
N GLU A 185 -29.20 -2.42 0.72
CA GLU A 185 -29.82 -1.10 0.63
C GLU A 185 -31.12 -1.22 -0.20
#